data_d058e968ef287d5601d2045f90705eaf
#
_entry.id   d058e968ef287d5601d2045f90705eaf
#
_cell.length_a   1.000
_cell.length_b   1.000
_cell.length_c   1.000
_cell.angle_alpha   90.00
_cell.angle_beta   90.00
_cell.angle_gamma   90.00
#
_symmetry.space_group_name_H-M   'P 1'
#
loop_
_entity.id
_entity.type
_entity.pdbx_description
1 polymer ?
#
loop_
_entity_poly.entity_id
_entity_poly.type
_entity_poly.pdbx_seq_one_letter_code
_entity_poly.pdbx_strand_id
1 'polypeptide(L)'
;FNLSINEFNTNKLLFLIIFLYIIKSLLLILINRYQLKVTINISKVISNKLFKKFLDEDYIFFTKNNNATLLRNINYETSKFAQSFLPSVIKLFSDFIILLFLILLLMQFNFKMTIIFLIFFSLLGGTYLFFVKKILFDLGKMSIISEAKKIKFLQEGFRSFQIIKSFNLKQFFSKKFEIQNAISHSSFYHERLYAFLPKILFELSVIIFILLTIYFFLNYFNNKAEILMQITIFGLVCIRLMPILNSIISGIQNVRFNLIIVHNLNRIYNQKKKKTYNLLKIKKKITKNFSLKNIFYKYPGTNKFILNNLNFSFKKGDMISIS
;
A
#
# COMPACT_ATOMS: atom_id res chain seq x y z
N PHE A 1 36.71 -27.52 -14.59
CA PHE A 1 36.01 -27.54 -15.89
C PHE A 1 36.89 -26.85 -16.91
N ASN A 2 37.87 -27.56 -17.51
CA ASN A 2 38.56 -27.13 -18.72
C ASN A 2 37.65 -27.43 -19.91
N LEU A 3 36.65 -26.62 -20.16
CA LEU A 3 35.96 -26.59 -21.45
C LEU A 3 36.91 -25.90 -22.42
N SER A 4 37.43 -26.65 -23.36
CA SER A 4 38.19 -26.15 -24.52
C SER A 4 37.28 -25.22 -25.30
N ILE A 5 37.52 -23.93 -25.17
CA ILE A 5 36.72 -22.84 -25.78
C ILE A 5 36.78 -22.86 -27.31
N ASN A 6 37.56 -23.75 -27.91
CA ASN A 6 37.85 -23.78 -29.36
C ASN A 6 36.82 -24.53 -30.22
N GLU A 7 35.80 -25.15 -29.67
CA GLU A 7 34.78 -25.87 -30.46
C GLU A 7 33.36 -25.31 -30.38
N PHE A 8 33.10 -24.34 -29.52
CA PHE A 8 31.81 -23.66 -29.54
C PHE A 8 31.84 -22.56 -30.60
N ASN A 9 31.23 -22.85 -31.74
CA ASN A 9 30.99 -21.89 -32.81
C ASN A 9 30.34 -20.63 -32.19
N THR A 10 31.05 -19.51 -32.14
CA THR A 10 30.64 -18.25 -31.49
C THR A 10 29.23 -17.82 -31.87
N ASN A 11 28.83 -18.12 -33.11
CA ASN A 11 27.49 -17.87 -33.61
C ASN A 11 26.42 -18.68 -32.88
N LYS A 12 26.66 -19.95 -32.53
CA LYS A 12 25.73 -20.78 -31.77
C LYS A 12 25.53 -20.26 -30.35
N LEU A 13 26.58 -19.76 -29.70
CA LEU A 13 26.49 -19.12 -28.39
C LEU A 13 25.66 -17.84 -28.43
N LEU A 14 25.84 -16.99 -29.45
CA LEU A 14 25.04 -15.79 -29.62
C LEU A 14 23.56 -16.11 -29.84
N PHE A 15 23.23 -17.08 -30.69
CA PHE A 15 21.84 -17.52 -30.89
C PHE A 15 21.22 -18.07 -29.59
N LEU A 16 21.97 -18.85 -28.82
CA LEU A 16 21.51 -19.40 -27.55
C LEU A 16 21.19 -18.29 -26.54
N ILE A 17 22.07 -17.28 -26.43
CA ILE A 17 21.87 -16.14 -25.53
C ILE A 17 20.61 -15.35 -25.97
N ILE A 18 20.45 -15.05 -27.26
CA ILE A 18 19.28 -14.35 -27.78
C ILE A 18 18.01 -15.17 -27.47
N PHE A 19 18.03 -16.47 -27.70
CA PHE A 19 16.89 -17.35 -27.44
C PHE A 19 16.50 -17.36 -25.96
N LEU A 20 17.48 -17.45 -25.04
CA LEU A 20 17.25 -17.36 -23.59
C LEU A 20 16.66 -16.01 -23.19
N TYR A 21 17.11 -14.89 -23.80
CA TYR A 21 16.53 -13.57 -23.51
C TYR A 21 15.10 -13.43 -24.02
N ILE A 22 14.76 -14.02 -25.17
CA ILE A 22 13.38 -14.07 -25.67
C ILE A 22 12.49 -14.86 -24.71
N ILE A 23 12.91 -16.04 -24.29
CA ILE A 23 12.17 -16.86 -23.31
C ILE A 23 11.96 -16.08 -22.01
N LYS A 24 13.03 -15.49 -21.48
CA LYS A 24 12.96 -14.65 -20.27
C LYS A 24 11.94 -13.51 -20.43
N SER A 25 11.94 -12.79 -21.56
CA SER A 25 11.01 -11.67 -21.75
C SER A 25 9.55 -12.13 -21.85
N LEU A 26 9.28 -13.26 -22.51
CA LEU A 26 7.96 -13.87 -22.56
C LEU A 26 7.48 -14.31 -21.18
N LEU A 27 8.34 -14.95 -20.39
CA LEU A 27 8.02 -15.35 -19.02
C LEU A 27 7.70 -14.13 -18.14
N LEU A 28 8.46 -13.04 -18.26
CA LEU A 28 8.19 -11.81 -17.51
C LEU A 28 6.84 -11.19 -17.88
N ILE A 29 6.45 -11.22 -19.13
CA ILE A 29 5.12 -10.75 -19.58
C ILE A 29 4.02 -11.60 -18.96
N LEU A 30 4.15 -12.93 -18.97
CA LEU A 30 3.17 -13.85 -18.39
C LEU A 30 3.04 -13.67 -16.88
N ILE A 31 4.16 -13.57 -16.18
CA ILE A 31 4.19 -13.34 -14.71
C ILE A 31 3.52 -12.00 -14.36
N ASN A 32 3.88 -10.91 -15.06
CA ASN A 32 3.25 -9.61 -14.85
C ASN A 32 1.74 -9.64 -15.10
N ARG A 33 1.31 -10.26 -16.20
CA ARG A 33 -0.12 -10.42 -16.52
C ARG A 33 -0.85 -11.17 -15.39
N TYR A 34 -0.28 -12.26 -14.91
CA TYR A 34 -0.85 -13.04 -13.82
C TYR A 34 -0.93 -12.21 -12.51
N GLN A 35 0.16 -11.53 -12.16
CA GLN A 35 0.24 -10.68 -10.98
C GLN A 35 -0.83 -9.57 -11.00
N LEU A 36 -0.98 -8.87 -12.14
CA LEU A 36 -2.02 -7.85 -12.32
C LEU A 36 -3.43 -8.42 -12.17
N LYS A 37 -3.69 -9.58 -12.77
CA LYS A 37 -5.00 -10.26 -12.66
C LYS A 37 -5.31 -10.62 -11.20
N VAL A 38 -4.35 -11.14 -10.47
CA VAL A 38 -4.51 -11.50 -9.04
C VAL A 38 -4.75 -10.26 -8.18
N THR A 39 -3.96 -9.22 -8.33
CA THR A 39 -4.08 -8.00 -7.52
C THR A 39 -5.41 -7.27 -7.77
N ILE A 40 -5.85 -7.16 -9.01
CA ILE A 40 -7.15 -6.57 -9.36
C ILE A 40 -8.30 -7.41 -8.79
N ASN A 41 -8.21 -8.74 -8.89
CA ASN A 41 -9.24 -9.63 -8.33
C ASN A 41 -9.31 -9.52 -6.80
N ILE A 42 -8.18 -9.42 -6.12
CA ILE A 42 -8.14 -9.19 -4.67
C ILE A 42 -8.82 -7.88 -4.31
N SER A 43 -8.55 -6.79 -5.04
CA SER A 43 -9.24 -5.51 -4.84
C SER A 43 -10.75 -5.65 -4.95
N LYS A 44 -11.23 -6.28 -6.01
CA LYS A 44 -12.66 -6.56 -6.27
C LYS A 44 -13.29 -7.35 -5.12
N VAL A 45 -12.64 -8.45 -4.70
CA VAL A 45 -13.15 -9.32 -3.63
C VAL A 45 -13.24 -8.58 -2.30
N ILE A 46 -12.19 -7.83 -1.92
CA ILE A 46 -12.15 -7.07 -0.67
C ILE A 46 -13.22 -5.97 -0.68
N SER A 47 -13.30 -5.19 -1.76
CA SER A 47 -14.29 -4.11 -1.91
C SER A 47 -15.73 -4.64 -1.77
N ASN A 48 -16.06 -5.73 -2.48
CA ASN A 48 -17.37 -6.37 -2.39
C ASN A 48 -17.69 -6.90 -0.98
N LYS A 49 -16.70 -7.53 -0.33
CA LYS A 49 -16.87 -8.04 1.04
C LYS A 49 -17.09 -6.90 2.04
N LEU A 50 -16.33 -5.79 1.91
CA LEU A 50 -16.50 -4.63 2.78
C LEU A 50 -17.85 -3.97 2.58
N PHE A 51 -18.27 -3.79 1.34
CA PHE A 51 -19.59 -3.21 1.05
C PHE A 51 -20.72 -4.05 1.66
N LYS A 52 -20.68 -5.37 1.42
CA LYS A 52 -21.67 -6.31 2.02
C LYS A 52 -21.62 -6.25 3.55
N LYS A 53 -20.41 -6.22 4.14
CA LYS A 53 -20.27 -6.12 5.59
C LYS A 53 -20.89 -4.84 6.14
N PHE A 54 -20.66 -3.69 5.48
CA PHE A 54 -21.25 -2.42 5.91
C PHE A 54 -22.78 -2.44 5.80
N LEU A 55 -23.35 -3.04 4.75
CA LEU A 55 -24.81 -3.19 4.63
C LEU A 55 -25.42 -4.09 5.71
N ASP A 56 -24.64 -5.04 6.24
CA ASP A 56 -25.06 -5.94 7.33
C ASP A 56 -24.97 -5.27 8.72
N GLU A 57 -24.41 -4.04 8.84
CA GLU A 57 -24.28 -3.33 10.11
C GLU A 57 -25.58 -2.60 10.52
N ASP A 58 -25.76 -2.38 11.82
CA ASP A 58 -26.92 -1.70 12.39
C ASP A 58 -26.96 -0.21 12.01
N TYR A 59 -28.16 0.40 12.06
CA TYR A 59 -28.36 1.84 11.83
C TYR A 59 -27.44 2.72 12.68
N ILE A 60 -27.16 2.33 13.93
CA ILE A 60 -26.26 3.04 14.84
C ILE A 60 -24.82 3.11 14.29
N PHE A 61 -24.40 2.12 13.52
CA PHE A 61 -23.08 2.15 12.85
C PHE A 61 -23.00 3.32 11.87
N PHE A 62 -24.03 3.53 11.07
CA PHE A 62 -24.07 4.63 10.08
C PHE A 62 -24.19 6.01 10.73
N THR A 63 -24.82 6.15 11.89
CA THR A 63 -24.86 7.41 12.63
C THR A 63 -23.53 7.78 13.29
N LYS A 64 -22.73 6.77 13.67
CA LYS A 64 -21.41 6.97 14.30
C LYS A 64 -20.28 7.12 13.30
N ASN A 65 -20.41 6.57 12.09
CA ASN A 65 -19.39 6.60 11.06
C ASN A 65 -19.76 7.57 9.94
N ASN A 66 -18.81 8.41 9.54
CA ASN A 66 -19.03 9.31 8.42
C ASN A 66 -19.05 8.52 7.09
N ASN A 67 -20.05 8.76 6.26
CA ASN A 67 -20.19 8.13 4.94
C ASN A 67 -18.94 8.30 4.07
N ALA A 68 -18.24 9.45 4.18
CA ALA A 68 -17.00 9.69 3.46
C ALA A 68 -15.88 8.70 3.86
N THR A 69 -15.82 8.30 5.15
CA THR A 69 -14.84 7.29 5.60
C THR A 69 -15.19 5.90 5.09
N LEU A 70 -16.46 5.54 5.04
CA LEU A 70 -16.91 4.26 4.50
C LEU A 70 -16.62 4.16 2.99
N LEU A 71 -16.90 5.20 2.23
CA LEU A 71 -16.57 5.28 0.80
C LEU A 71 -15.06 5.21 0.55
N ARG A 72 -14.27 5.94 1.33
CA ARG A 72 -12.82 5.86 1.26
C ARG A 72 -12.32 4.44 1.50
N ASN A 73 -12.82 3.76 2.53
CA ASN A 73 -12.41 2.40 2.87
C ASN A 73 -12.71 1.41 1.73
N ILE A 74 -13.89 1.53 1.08
CA ILE A 74 -14.28 0.64 -0.02
C ILE A 74 -13.48 0.93 -1.30
N ASN A 75 -13.32 2.19 -1.67
CA ASN A 75 -12.72 2.56 -2.97
C ASN A 75 -11.21 2.79 -2.86
N TYR A 76 -10.80 3.76 -2.03
CA TYR A 76 -9.41 4.19 -1.99
C TYR A 76 -8.51 3.19 -1.27
N GLU A 77 -8.89 2.73 -0.07
CA GLU A 77 -8.01 1.84 0.70
C GLU A 77 -7.89 0.46 0.07
N THR A 78 -8.97 -0.10 -0.46
CA THR A 78 -8.90 -1.40 -1.17
C THR A 78 -8.07 -1.32 -2.44
N SER A 79 -8.21 -0.24 -3.22
CA SER A 79 -7.42 -0.04 -4.43
C SER A 79 -5.94 0.17 -4.10
N LYS A 80 -5.61 1.00 -3.11
CA LYS A 80 -4.23 1.22 -2.66
C LYS A 80 -3.59 -0.04 -2.07
N PHE A 81 -4.34 -0.82 -1.31
CA PHE A 81 -3.88 -2.11 -0.81
C PHE A 81 -3.48 -3.05 -1.95
N ALA A 82 -4.37 -3.20 -2.95
CA ALA A 82 -4.14 -4.13 -4.04
C ALA A 82 -3.12 -3.63 -5.07
N GLN A 83 -3.08 -2.33 -5.37
CA GLN A 83 -2.25 -1.77 -6.44
C GLN A 83 -0.90 -1.23 -5.97
N SER A 84 -0.74 -0.93 -4.68
CA SER A 84 0.52 -0.41 -4.14
C SER A 84 1.14 -1.35 -3.11
N PHE A 85 0.41 -1.75 -2.06
CA PHE A 85 0.96 -2.55 -0.98
C PHE A 85 1.31 -3.97 -1.43
N LEU A 86 0.37 -4.72 -2.01
CA LEU A 86 0.60 -6.11 -2.43
C LEU A 86 1.71 -6.27 -3.48
N PRO A 87 1.74 -5.47 -4.57
CA PRO A 87 2.83 -5.55 -5.53
C PRO A 87 4.19 -5.23 -4.93
N SER A 88 4.25 -4.27 -3.99
CA SER A 88 5.51 -3.95 -3.30
C SER A 88 6.01 -5.11 -2.45
N VAL A 89 5.12 -5.81 -1.74
CA VAL A 89 5.49 -7.00 -0.96
C VAL A 89 6.00 -8.13 -1.87
N ILE A 90 5.27 -8.44 -2.95
CA ILE A 90 5.66 -9.48 -3.90
C ILE A 90 7.02 -9.15 -4.53
N LYS A 91 7.20 -7.88 -4.92
CA LYS A 91 8.45 -7.42 -5.51
C LYS A 91 9.62 -7.52 -4.55
N LEU A 92 9.42 -7.17 -3.26
CA LEU A 92 10.45 -7.33 -2.23
C LEU A 92 10.92 -8.78 -2.11
N PHE A 93 10.02 -9.76 -2.13
CA PHE A 93 10.40 -11.17 -2.12
C PHE A 93 11.22 -11.57 -3.35
N SER A 94 10.80 -11.13 -4.54
CA SER A 94 11.52 -11.41 -5.78
C SER A 94 12.92 -10.77 -5.78
N ASP A 95 13.02 -9.51 -5.40
CA ASP A 95 14.29 -8.78 -5.36
C ASP A 95 15.24 -9.36 -4.30
N PHE A 96 14.71 -9.83 -3.17
CA PHE A 96 15.51 -10.51 -2.15
C PHE A 96 16.10 -11.83 -2.64
N ILE A 97 15.33 -12.63 -3.37
CA ILE A 97 15.83 -13.88 -3.99
C ILE A 97 16.94 -13.56 -4.99
N ILE A 98 16.74 -12.57 -5.87
CA ILE A 98 17.74 -12.18 -6.87
C ILE A 98 19.01 -11.70 -6.17
N LEU A 99 18.87 -10.90 -5.10
CA LEU A 99 19.98 -10.40 -4.31
C LEU A 99 20.79 -11.55 -3.69
N LEU A 100 20.12 -12.57 -3.12
CA LEU A 100 20.78 -13.75 -2.58
C LEU A 100 21.62 -14.49 -3.64
N PHE A 101 21.06 -14.71 -4.84
CA PHE A 101 21.79 -15.37 -5.91
C PHE A 101 23.03 -14.56 -6.36
N LEU A 102 22.92 -13.24 -6.46
CA LEU A 102 24.04 -12.38 -6.82
C LEU A 102 25.14 -12.36 -5.73
N ILE A 103 24.73 -12.39 -4.46
CA ILE A 103 25.69 -12.50 -3.33
C ILE A 103 26.43 -13.83 -3.38
N LEU A 104 25.72 -14.94 -3.59
CA LEU A 104 26.33 -16.26 -3.70
C LEU A 104 27.34 -16.32 -4.87
N LEU A 105 27.02 -15.71 -6.00
CA LEU A 105 27.91 -15.58 -7.13
C LEU A 105 29.17 -14.78 -6.76
N LEU A 106 29.02 -13.62 -6.10
CA LEU A 106 30.17 -12.80 -5.67
C LEU A 106 31.07 -13.53 -4.67
N MET A 107 30.50 -14.34 -3.76
CA MET A 107 31.25 -15.12 -2.78
C MET A 107 32.19 -16.14 -3.44
N GLN A 108 31.83 -16.70 -4.60
CA GLN A 108 32.67 -17.61 -5.35
C GLN A 108 33.91 -16.93 -5.94
N PHE A 109 33.83 -15.64 -6.28
CA PHE A 109 34.98 -14.91 -6.84
C PHE A 109 35.91 -14.36 -5.76
N ASN A 110 35.38 -13.69 -4.74
CA ASN A 110 36.18 -13.14 -3.65
C ASN A 110 35.34 -12.97 -2.38
N PHE A 111 35.47 -13.92 -1.45
CA PHE A 111 34.70 -13.97 -0.21
C PHE A 111 34.92 -12.73 0.68
N LYS A 112 36.16 -12.29 0.86
CA LYS A 112 36.51 -11.15 1.75
C LYS A 112 35.89 -9.85 1.23
N MET A 113 36.02 -9.56 -0.06
CA MET A 113 35.46 -8.36 -0.68
C MET A 113 33.94 -8.36 -0.66
N THR A 114 33.32 -9.52 -0.85
CA THR A 114 31.85 -9.65 -0.78
C THR A 114 31.31 -9.33 0.61
N ILE A 115 31.99 -9.76 1.67
CA ILE A 115 31.61 -9.43 3.04
C ILE A 115 31.72 -7.91 3.29
N ILE A 116 32.82 -7.27 2.88
CA ILE A 116 33.00 -5.83 3.03
C ILE A 116 31.89 -5.07 2.29
N PHE A 117 31.57 -5.50 1.07
CA PHE A 117 30.47 -4.97 0.28
C PHE A 117 29.13 -5.08 1.03
N LEU A 118 28.80 -6.26 1.54
CA LEU A 118 27.56 -6.50 2.26
C LEU A 118 27.43 -5.64 3.52
N ILE A 119 28.49 -5.54 4.32
CA ILE A 119 28.49 -4.70 5.53
C ILE A 119 28.29 -3.24 5.16
N PHE A 120 28.99 -2.74 4.17
CA PHE A 120 28.93 -1.35 3.73
C PHE A 120 27.52 -0.97 3.24
N PHE A 121 26.95 -1.74 2.32
CA PHE A 121 25.61 -1.46 1.77
C PHE A 121 24.47 -1.73 2.75
N SER A 122 24.61 -2.75 3.62
CA SER A 122 23.65 -3.01 4.69
C SER A 122 23.61 -1.87 5.71
N LEU A 123 24.76 -1.32 6.07
CA LEU A 123 24.85 -0.19 6.99
C LEU A 123 24.23 1.07 6.38
N LEU A 124 24.52 1.39 5.13
CA LEU A 124 23.93 2.54 4.43
C LEU A 124 22.40 2.40 4.29
N GLY A 125 21.94 1.25 3.80
CA GLY A 125 20.50 1.01 3.65
C GLY A 125 19.76 0.96 4.99
N GLY A 126 20.37 0.33 5.99
CA GLY A 126 19.82 0.20 7.33
C GLY A 126 19.68 1.54 8.06
N THR A 127 20.72 2.37 8.04
CA THR A 127 20.67 3.73 8.63
C THR A 127 19.63 4.59 7.94
N TYR A 128 19.61 4.60 6.61
CA TYR A 128 18.59 5.33 5.86
C TYR A 128 17.17 4.92 6.24
N LEU A 129 16.87 3.64 6.23
CA LEU A 129 15.55 3.12 6.61
C LEU A 129 15.20 3.41 8.06
N PHE A 130 16.18 3.39 8.96
CA PHE A 130 15.97 3.71 10.37
C PHE A 130 15.44 5.14 10.55
N PHE A 131 16.02 6.12 9.86
CA PHE A 131 15.59 7.52 9.95
C PHE A 131 14.24 7.77 9.25
N VAL A 132 14.00 7.15 8.11
CA VAL A 132 12.84 7.48 7.26
C VAL A 132 11.58 6.69 7.64
N LYS A 133 11.70 5.53 8.31
CA LYS A 133 10.56 4.64 8.63
C LYS A 133 9.38 5.31 9.35
N LYS A 134 9.65 6.18 10.33
CA LYS A 134 8.62 6.89 11.11
C LYS A 134 7.96 7.97 10.25
N ILE A 135 8.77 8.74 9.53
CA ILE A 135 8.31 9.82 8.64
C ILE A 135 7.32 9.26 7.61
N LEU A 136 7.67 8.16 6.95
CA LEU A 136 6.79 7.53 5.95
C LEU A 136 5.47 7.03 6.53
N PHE A 137 5.50 6.45 7.73
CA PHE A 137 4.27 6.02 8.39
C PHE A 137 3.36 7.20 8.72
N ASP A 138 3.92 8.29 9.24
CA ASP A 138 3.17 9.50 9.57
C ASP A 138 2.60 10.19 8.32
N LEU A 139 3.38 10.26 7.23
CA LEU A 139 2.91 10.73 5.93
C LEU A 139 1.75 9.89 5.40
N GLY A 140 1.85 8.56 5.51
CA GLY A 140 0.76 7.64 5.15
C GLY A 140 -0.51 7.91 5.96
N LYS A 141 -0.38 8.13 7.26
CA LYS A 141 -1.50 8.48 8.14
C LYS A 141 -2.13 9.83 7.75
N MET A 142 -1.33 10.85 7.50
CA MET A 142 -1.79 12.16 7.05
C MET A 142 -2.54 12.07 5.72
N SER A 143 -2.00 11.32 4.76
CA SER A 143 -2.62 11.09 3.45
C SER A 143 -4.02 10.47 3.60
N ILE A 144 -4.19 9.44 4.42
CA ILE A 144 -5.48 8.76 4.63
C ILE A 144 -6.49 9.68 5.30
N ILE A 145 -6.07 10.46 6.30
CA ILE A 145 -6.97 11.39 7.00
C ILE A 145 -7.43 12.51 6.05
N SER A 146 -6.51 13.08 5.28
CA SER A 146 -6.84 14.15 4.34
C SER A 146 -7.72 13.67 3.19
N GLU A 147 -7.51 12.46 2.67
CA GLU A 147 -8.40 11.86 1.67
C GLU A 147 -9.84 11.67 2.19
N ALA A 148 -10.01 11.25 3.44
CA ALA A 148 -11.35 11.16 4.04
C ALA A 148 -12.02 12.53 4.14
N LYS A 149 -11.27 13.56 4.53
CA LYS A 149 -11.79 14.94 4.62
C LYS A 149 -12.10 15.51 3.24
N LYS A 150 -11.27 15.24 2.22
CA LYS A 150 -11.56 15.64 0.82
C LYS A 150 -12.89 15.07 0.35
N ILE A 151 -13.08 13.75 0.51
CA ILE A 151 -14.32 13.09 0.12
C ILE A 151 -15.52 13.69 0.88
N LYS A 152 -15.36 13.96 2.18
CA LYS A 152 -16.38 14.62 3.00
C LYS A 152 -16.78 15.98 2.41
N PHE A 153 -15.82 16.86 2.13
CA PHE A 153 -16.12 18.20 1.59
C PHE A 153 -16.71 18.15 0.18
N LEU A 154 -16.31 17.17 -0.65
CA LEU A 154 -16.96 16.96 -1.95
C LEU A 154 -18.42 16.54 -1.78
N GLN A 155 -18.71 15.60 -0.88
CA GLN A 155 -20.07 15.15 -0.63
C GLN A 155 -20.95 16.27 -0.05
N GLU A 156 -20.44 17.01 0.94
CA GLU A 156 -21.15 18.13 1.53
C GLU A 156 -21.41 19.25 0.50
N GLY A 157 -20.39 19.58 -0.31
CA GLY A 157 -20.49 20.58 -1.36
C GLY A 157 -21.55 20.24 -2.41
N PHE A 158 -21.54 18.99 -2.92
CA PHE A 158 -22.52 18.57 -3.93
C PHE A 158 -23.93 18.40 -3.36
N ARG A 159 -24.06 17.89 -2.13
CA ARG A 159 -25.38 17.75 -1.47
C ARG A 159 -26.01 19.10 -1.13
N SER A 160 -25.21 20.07 -0.76
CA SER A 160 -25.67 21.40 -0.35
C SER A 160 -25.56 22.44 -1.45
N PHE A 161 -25.53 22.03 -2.73
CA PHE A 161 -25.29 22.92 -3.87
C PHE A 161 -26.26 24.12 -3.91
N GLN A 162 -27.53 23.90 -3.63
CA GLN A 162 -28.52 24.97 -3.57
C GLN A 162 -28.21 25.99 -2.47
N ILE A 163 -27.86 25.52 -1.28
CA ILE A 163 -27.49 26.38 -0.15
C ILE A 163 -26.22 27.17 -0.47
N ILE A 164 -25.22 26.50 -1.05
CA ILE A 164 -23.95 27.15 -1.46
C ILE A 164 -24.19 28.28 -2.46
N LYS A 165 -25.10 28.08 -3.41
CA LYS A 165 -25.47 29.09 -4.38
C LYS A 165 -26.26 30.22 -3.75
N SER A 166 -27.28 29.92 -2.93
CA SER A 166 -28.15 30.93 -2.30
C SER A 166 -27.40 31.82 -1.31
N PHE A 167 -26.45 31.26 -0.54
CA PHE A 167 -25.69 31.98 0.47
C PHE A 167 -24.28 32.37 0.03
N ASN A 168 -23.94 32.19 -1.26
CA ASN A 168 -22.62 32.49 -1.83
C ASN A 168 -21.42 31.88 -1.06
N LEU A 169 -21.58 30.65 -0.57
CA LEU A 169 -20.58 29.95 0.24
C LEU A 169 -19.48 29.23 -0.58
N LYS A 170 -19.37 29.51 -1.89
CA LYS A 170 -18.42 28.89 -2.81
C LYS A 170 -16.98 28.96 -2.28
N GLN A 171 -16.52 30.12 -1.85
CA GLN A 171 -15.16 30.31 -1.37
C GLN A 171 -14.86 29.48 -0.10
N PHE A 172 -15.82 29.35 0.80
CA PHE A 172 -15.68 28.58 2.03
C PHE A 172 -15.44 27.08 1.74
N PHE A 173 -16.28 26.46 0.89
CA PHE A 173 -16.13 25.06 0.53
C PHE A 173 -14.89 24.80 -0.32
N SER A 174 -14.59 25.68 -1.29
CA SER A 174 -13.39 25.61 -2.11
C SER A 174 -12.12 25.63 -1.25
N LYS A 175 -12.01 26.59 -0.33
CA LYS A 175 -10.84 26.71 0.57
C LYS A 175 -10.66 25.49 1.49
N LYS A 176 -11.77 24.97 2.03
CA LYS A 176 -11.70 23.74 2.86
C LYS A 176 -11.22 22.52 2.07
N PHE A 177 -11.70 22.36 0.84
CA PHE A 177 -11.23 21.29 -0.05
C PHE A 177 -9.77 21.49 -0.42
N GLU A 178 -9.37 22.71 -0.81
CA GLU A 178 -8.01 23.06 -1.21
C GLU A 178 -6.98 22.75 -0.13
N ILE A 179 -7.25 23.10 1.13
CA ILE A 179 -6.37 22.78 2.27
C ILE A 179 -6.14 21.27 2.38
N GLN A 180 -7.21 20.47 2.34
CA GLN A 180 -7.06 19.01 2.46
C GLN A 180 -6.42 18.39 1.23
N ASN A 181 -6.68 18.95 0.06
CA ASN A 181 -6.04 18.55 -1.19
C ASN A 181 -4.53 18.82 -1.15
N ALA A 182 -4.13 20.00 -0.69
CA ALA A 182 -2.72 20.35 -0.52
C ALA A 182 -2.00 19.40 0.47
N ILE A 183 -2.61 19.09 1.62
CA ILE A 183 -2.04 18.14 2.61
C ILE A 183 -1.87 16.75 2.00
N SER A 184 -2.87 16.25 1.27
CA SER A 184 -2.80 14.95 0.62
C SER A 184 -1.67 14.89 -0.39
N HIS A 185 -1.60 15.89 -1.29
CA HIS A 185 -0.57 15.94 -2.33
C HIS A 185 0.84 16.18 -1.77
N SER A 186 0.97 17.00 -0.72
CA SER A 186 2.24 17.18 -0.01
C SER A 186 2.73 15.87 0.60
N SER A 187 1.84 15.04 1.17
CA SER A 187 2.21 13.73 1.71
C SER A 187 2.73 12.79 0.63
N PHE A 188 2.12 12.78 -0.56
CA PHE A 188 2.60 12.00 -1.72
C PHE A 188 3.92 12.54 -2.29
N TYR A 189 4.07 13.87 -2.34
CA TYR A 189 5.33 14.49 -2.78
C TYR A 189 6.50 14.05 -1.91
N HIS A 190 6.36 14.16 -0.59
CA HIS A 190 7.42 13.75 0.34
C HIS A 190 7.66 12.24 0.31
N GLU A 191 6.62 11.42 0.18
CA GLU A 191 6.79 9.97 0.02
C GLU A 191 7.65 9.65 -1.21
N ARG A 192 7.36 10.25 -2.36
CA ARG A 192 8.13 10.06 -3.59
C ARG A 192 9.56 10.61 -3.49
N LEU A 193 9.73 11.76 -2.83
CA LEU A 193 11.04 12.34 -2.58
C LEU A 193 11.91 11.39 -1.75
N TYR A 194 11.38 10.87 -0.63
CA TYR A 194 12.10 9.87 0.16
C TYR A 194 12.31 8.56 -0.59
N ALA A 195 11.45 8.17 -1.52
CA ALA A 195 11.66 7.01 -2.37
C ALA A 195 12.78 7.21 -3.40
N PHE A 196 13.03 8.44 -3.81
CA PHE A 196 14.07 8.78 -4.79
C PHE A 196 15.47 8.95 -4.17
N LEU A 197 15.57 9.48 -2.95
CA LEU A 197 16.84 9.77 -2.28
C LEU A 197 17.80 8.56 -2.21
N PRO A 198 17.36 7.33 -1.86
CA PRO A 198 18.26 6.17 -1.81
C PRO A 198 18.96 5.89 -3.11
N LYS A 199 18.30 6.13 -4.25
CA LYS A 199 18.91 5.92 -5.57
C LYS A 199 20.21 6.71 -5.71
N ILE A 200 20.16 8.00 -5.38
CA ILE A 200 21.34 8.88 -5.48
C ILE A 200 22.42 8.46 -4.47
N LEU A 201 22.03 8.15 -3.22
CA LEU A 201 22.97 7.74 -2.18
C LEU A 201 23.70 6.44 -2.55
N PHE A 202 22.97 5.44 -3.09
CA PHE A 202 23.59 4.20 -3.53
C PHE A 202 24.48 4.40 -4.76
N GLU A 203 24.07 5.24 -5.71
CA GLU A 203 24.86 5.55 -6.88
C GLU A 203 26.22 6.13 -6.51
N LEU A 204 26.22 7.14 -5.65
CA LEU A 204 27.47 7.73 -5.12
C LEU A 204 28.28 6.69 -4.33
N SER A 205 27.63 5.89 -3.48
CA SER A 205 28.32 4.91 -2.64
C SER A 205 28.97 3.78 -3.45
N VAL A 206 28.37 3.35 -4.56
CA VAL A 206 28.98 2.36 -5.47
C VAL A 206 30.23 2.93 -6.14
N ILE A 207 30.18 4.17 -6.62
CA ILE A 207 31.34 4.82 -7.22
C ILE A 207 32.47 4.92 -6.19
N ILE A 208 32.16 5.39 -4.97
CA ILE A 208 33.14 5.48 -3.88
C ILE A 208 33.71 4.09 -3.56
N PHE A 209 32.88 3.07 -3.47
CA PHE A 209 33.31 1.70 -3.18
C PHE A 209 34.27 1.16 -4.26
N ILE A 210 33.93 1.36 -5.54
CA ILE A 210 34.78 0.95 -6.65
C ILE A 210 36.14 1.67 -6.60
N LEU A 211 36.17 2.99 -6.39
CA LEU A 211 37.39 3.76 -6.29
C LEU A 211 38.27 3.32 -5.11
N LEU A 212 37.65 3.05 -3.94
CA LEU A 212 38.38 2.53 -2.78
C LEU A 212 38.94 1.12 -3.04
N THR A 213 38.19 0.25 -3.73
CA THR A 213 38.73 -1.08 -4.10
C THR A 213 39.88 -0.99 -5.06
N ILE A 214 39.80 -0.13 -6.07
CA ILE A 214 40.92 0.12 -7.00
C ILE A 214 42.17 0.62 -6.24
N TYR A 215 41.98 1.63 -5.38
CA TYR A 215 43.08 2.19 -4.58
C TYR A 215 43.76 1.13 -3.70
N PHE A 216 42.96 0.31 -3.02
CA PHE A 216 43.46 -0.76 -2.16
C PHE A 216 44.25 -1.83 -2.95
N PHE A 217 43.69 -2.28 -4.08
CA PHE A 217 44.32 -3.30 -4.91
C PHE A 217 45.66 -2.82 -5.52
N LEU A 218 45.72 -1.58 -5.99
CA LEU A 218 46.95 -1.01 -6.57
C LEU A 218 48.11 -0.92 -5.56
N ASN A 219 47.77 -0.72 -4.27
CA ASN A 219 48.82 -0.58 -3.23
C ASN A 219 49.26 -1.92 -2.61
N TYR A 220 48.43 -2.96 -2.65
CA TYR A 220 48.71 -4.20 -1.91
C TYR A 220 48.92 -5.45 -2.78
N PHE A 221 48.71 -5.36 -4.10
CA PHE A 221 48.84 -6.51 -5.00
C PHE A 221 49.74 -6.18 -6.19
N ASN A 222 50.68 -7.10 -6.50
CA ASN A 222 51.67 -6.90 -7.60
C ASN A 222 51.16 -7.40 -8.97
N ASN A 223 50.11 -8.22 -9.00
CA ASN A 223 49.65 -8.86 -10.24
C ASN A 223 48.53 -8.06 -10.90
N LYS A 224 48.90 -7.18 -11.85
CA LYS A 224 47.99 -6.23 -12.52
C LYS A 224 46.83 -6.92 -13.28
N ALA A 225 47.08 -8.10 -13.85
CA ALA A 225 46.05 -8.80 -14.63
C ALA A 225 44.90 -9.36 -13.75
N GLU A 226 45.24 -9.93 -12.61
CA GLU A 226 44.27 -10.43 -11.63
C GLU A 226 43.42 -9.29 -11.02
N ILE A 227 44.06 -8.14 -10.78
CA ILE A 227 43.39 -6.94 -10.27
C ILE A 227 42.35 -6.45 -11.27
N LEU A 228 42.71 -6.32 -12.55
CA LEU A 228 41.77 -5.89 -13.60
C LEU A 228 40.56 -6.84 -13.72
N MET A 229 40.80 -8.15 -13.67
CA MET A 229 39.72 -9.15 -13.71
C MET A 229 38.76 -8.99 -12.53
N GLN A 230 39.26 -8.87 -11.32
CA GLN A 230 38.44 -8.73 -10.12
C GLN A 230 37.63 -7.43 -10.13
N ILE A 231 38.26 -6.27 -10.47
CA ILE A 231 37.57 -4.98 -10.58
C ILE A 231 36.44 -5.04 -11.61
N THR A 232 36.70 -5.68 -12.77
CA THR A 232 35.71 -5.81 -13.83
C THR A 232 34.52 -6.63 -13.37
N ILE A 233 34.72 -7.76 -12.70
CA ILE A 233 33.65 -8.61 -12.17
C ILE A 233 32.85 -7.85 -11.12
N PHE A 234 33.50 -7.24 -10.12
CA PHE A 234 32.82 -6.46 -9.10
C PHE A 234 32.05 -5.27 -9.71
N GLY A 235 32.63 -4.55 -10.67
CA GLY A 235 31.98 -3.45 -11.37
C GLY A 235 30.71 -3.87 -12.08
N LEU A 236 30.75 -4.97 -12.84
CA LEU A 236 29.57 -5.51 -13.55
C LEU A 236 28.46 -5.94 -12.58
N VAL A 237 28.83 -6.60 -11.48
CA VAL A 237 27.84 -7.01 -10.48
C VAL A 237 27.28 -5.82 -9.71
N CYS A 238 28.09 -4.81 -9.40
CA CYS A 238 27.61 -3.56 -8.79
C CYS A 238 26.56 -2.86 -9.65
N ILE A 239 26.79 -2.74 -10.96
CA ILE A 239 25.81 -2.19 -11.90
C ILE A 239 24.50 -2.97 -11.86
N ARG A 240 24.55 -4.29 -11.70
CA ARG A 240 23.38 -5.16 -11.60
C ARG A 240 22.69 -5.08 -10.25
N LEU A 241 23.44 -4.91 -9.16
CA LEU A 241 22.91 -4.81 -7.80
C LEU A 241 22.22 -3.48 -7.52
N MET A 242 22.67 -2.36 -8.10
CA MET A 242 22.07 -1.05 -7.86
C MET A 242 20.55 -1.00 -8.03
N PRO A 243 19.97 -1.42 -9.18
CA PRO A 243 18.53 -1.37 -9.36
C PRO A 243 17.78 -2.27 -8.37
N ILE A 244 18.39 -3.39 -7.92
CA ILE A 244 17.80 -4.31 -6.96
C ILE A 244 17.77 -3.69 -5.56
N LEU A 245 18.88 -3.11 -5.10
CA LEU A 245 18.96 -2.41 -3.82
C LEU A 245 17.97 -1.23 -3.75
N ASN A 246 17.93 -0.42 -4.81
CA ASN A 246 16.94 0.66 -4.92
C ASN A 246 15.51 0.15 -4.88
N SER A 247 15.23 -0.95 -5.56
CA SER A 247 13.91 -1.59 -5.57
C SER A 247 13.51 -2.12 -4.20
N ILE A 248 14.43 -2.75 -3.46
CA ILE A 248 14.20 -3.23 -2.10
C ILE A 248 13.86 -2.07 -1.17
N ILE A 249 14.67 -1.00 -1.19
CA ILE A 249 14.42 0.14 -0.30
C ILE A 249 13.12 0.85 -0.65
N SER A 250 12.86 1.14 -1.91
CA SER A 250 11.59 1.74 -2.34
C SER A 250 10.39 0.84 -2.04
N GLY A 251 10.55 -0.48 -2.14
CA GLY A 251 9.54 -1.45 -1.74
C GLY A 251 9.23 -1.40 -0.24
N ILE A 252 10.26 -1.37 0.62
CA ILE A 252 10.11 -1.23 2.08
C ILE A 252 9.41 0.10 2.42
N GLN A 253 9.78 1.19 1.76
CA GLN A 253 9.16 2.50 1.94
C GLN A 253 7.69 2.50 1.57
N ASN A 254 7.33 1.93 0.41
CA ASN A 254 5.95 1.78 -0.05
C ASN A 254 5.11 0.95 0.93
N VAL A 255 5.68 -0.15 1.44
CA VAL A 255 5.04 -0.97 2.47
C VAL A 255 4.80 -0.14 3.73
N ARG A 256 5.78 0.61 4.21
CA ARG A 256 5.67 1.47 5.40
C ARG A 256 4.62 2.57 5.23
N PHE A 257 4.62 3.26 4.11
CA PHE A 257 3.64 4.31 3.80
C PHE A 257 2.20 3.76 3.77
N ASN A 258 2.00 2.59 3.18
CA ASN A 258 0.68 1.98 3.04
C ASN A 258 0.29 1.06 4.23
N LEU A 259 1.14 0.89 5.24
CA LEU A 259 0.88 -0.02 6.37
C LEU A 259 -0.38 0.38 7.15
N ILE A 260 -0.67 1.67 7.25
CA ILE A 260 -1.88 2.17 7.92
C ILE A 260 -3.16 1.69 7.24
N ILE A 261 -3.13 1.49 5.92
CA ILE A 261 -4.26 0.92 5.15
C ILE A 261 -4.53 -0.51 5.61
N VAL A 262 -3.46 -1.31 5.76
CA VAL A 262 -3.56 -2.68 6.25
C VAL A 262 -4.16 -2.73 7.65
N HIS A 263 -3.72 -1.85 8.55
CA HIS A 263 -4.27 -1.75 9.91
C HIS A 263 -5.76 -1.38 9.89
N ASN A 264 -6.15 -0.42 9.05
CA ASN A 264 -7.55 -0.01 8.92
C ASN A 264 -8.43 -1.14 8.39
N LEU A 265 -8.01 -1.78 7.29
CA LEU A 265 -8.75 -2.89 6.68
C LEU A 265 -8.86 -4.07 7.64
N ASN A 266 -7.78 -4.42 8.35
CA ASN A 266 -7.77 -5.49 9.35
C ASN A 266 -8.71 -5.17 10.53
N ARG A 267 -8.69 -3.93 11.03
CA ARG A 267 -9.60 -3.48 12.09
C ARG A 267 -11.07 -3.62 11.65
N ILE A 268 -11.40 -3.16 10.43
CA ILE A 268 -12.75 -3.27 9.89
C ILE A 268 -13.15 -4.74 9.72
N TYR A 269 -12.24 -5.56 9.21
CA TYR A 269 -12.53 -6.99 8.97
C TYR A 269 -12.77 -7.75 10.26
N ASN A 270 -12.00 -7.46 11.32
CA ASN A 270 -12.07 -8.15 12.61
C ASN A 270 -13.14 -7.57 13.57
N GLN A 271 -13.81 -6.47 13.22
CA GLN A 271 -14.98 -6.03 13.98
C GLN A 271 -16.03 -7.15 13.97
N LYS A 272 -16.33 -7.68 15.18
CA LYS A 272 -17.33 -8.76 15.34
C LYS A 272 -18.68 -8.28 14.80
N LYS A 273 -19.32 -9.06 13.95
CA LYS A 273 -20.73 -8.85 13.60
C LYS A 273 -21.52 -8.82 14.89
N LYS A 274 -22.14 -7.71 15.20
CA LYS A 274 -23.23 -7.73 16.19
C LYS A 274 -24.29 -8.67 15.63
N LYS A 275 -24.88 -9.50 16.51
CA LYS A 275 -25.91 -10.44 16.14
C LYS A 275 -26.95 -9.71 15.28
N THR A 276 -27.00 -10.01 13.99
CA THR A 276 -28.16 -9.66 13.18
C THR A 276 -29.34 -10.34 13.83
N TYR A 277 -30.25 -9.54 14.37
CA TYR A 277 -31.54 -10.08 14.75
C TYR A 277 -32.08 -10.70 13.47
N ASN A 278 -32.31 -12.02 13.48
CA ASN A 278 -33.09 -12.68 12.45
C ASN A 278 -34.40 -11.95 12.43
N LEU A 279 -34.57 -11.07 11.45
CA LEU A 279 -35.88 -10.50 11.16
C LEU A 279 -36.74 -11.75 10.81
N LEU A 280 -37.43 -12.26 11.83
CA LEU A 280 -38.45 -13.23 11.60
C LEU A 280 -39.33 -12.61 10.50
N LYS A 281 -39.41 -13.25 9.34
CA LYS A 281 -40.31 -12.85 8.27
C LYS A 281 -41.71 -13.04 8.83
N ILE A 282 -42.20 -12.03 9.58
CA ILE A 282 -43.57 -12.02 10.10
C ILE A 282 -44.46 -11.81 8.87
N LYS A 283 -44.86 -12.92 8.25
CA LYS A 283 -45.88 -12.93 7.20
C LYS A 283 -47.30 -12.61 7.72
N LYS A 284 -47.44 -12.20 8.97
CA LYS A 284 -48.77 -11.84 9.52
C LYS A 284 -49.16 -10.45 9.02
N LYS A 285 -50.18 -10.38 8.18
CA LYS A 285 -50.90 -9.13 7.90
C LYS A 285 -51.37 -8.54 9.25
N ILE A 286 -51.05 -7.28 9.50
CA ILE A 286 -51.57 -6.56 10.66
C ILE A 286 -53.10 -6.44 10.46
N THR A 287 -53.85 -7.27 11.17
CA THR A 287 -55.33 -7.36 11.05
C THR A 287 -56.06 -6.65 12.19
N LYS A 288 -55.32 -6.25 13.24
CA LYS A 288 -55.87 -5.67 14.47
C LYS A 288 -55.09 -4.44 14.91
N ASN A 289 -55.58 -3.80 15.99
CA ASN A 289 -54.95 -2.65 16.64
C ASN A 289 -53.46 -2.95 16.99
N PHE A 290 -52.62 -1.98 16.78
CA PHE A 290 -51.22 -2.02 17.17
C PHE A 290 -51.04 -1.19 18.44
N SER A 291 -50.41 -1.74 19.47
CA SER A 291 -50.11 -1.00 20.70
C SER A 291 -48.65 -1.14 21.10
N LEU A 292 -48.03 -0.02 21.43
CA LEU A 292 -46.75 0.09 22.09
C LEU A 292 -47.06 0.35 23.58
N LYS A 293 -46.49 -0.43 24.48
CA LYS A 293 -46.71 -0.28 25.93
C LYS A 293 -45.35 -0.24 26.63
N ASN A 294 -45.17 0.77 27.48
CA ASN A 294 -43.99 0.91 28.37
C ASN A 294 -42.66 0.86 27.57
N ILE A 295 -42.55 1.61 26.47
CA ILE A 295 -41.34 1.64 25.65
C ILE A 295 -40.35 2.62 26.25
N PHE A 296 -39.17 2.10 26.59
CA PHE A 296 -38.03 2.88 27.03
C PHE A 296 -36.94 2.75 25.98
N TYR A 297 -36.40 3.86 25.53
CA TYR A 297 -35.28 3.84 24.57
C TYR A 297 -34.24 4.91 24.89
N LYS A 298 -32.97 4.52 24.87
CA LYS A 298 -31.81 5.44 24.92
C LYS A 298 -30.78 5.06 23.86
N TYR A 299 -30.09 6.03 23.30
CA TYR A 299 -28.96 5.72 22.43
C TYR A 299 -27.82 5.08 23.24
N PRO A 300 -27.10 4.11 22.67
CA PRO A 300 -25.93 3.52 23.31
C PRO A 300 -24.86 4.58 23.61
N GLY A 301 -24.45 4.68 24.89
CA GLY A 301 -23.48 5.69 25.37
C GLY A 301 -24.09 6.99 25.87
N THR A 302 -25.42 7.11 25.93
CA THR A 302 -26.11 8.23 26.59
C THR A 302 -26.82 7.74 27.85
N ASN A 303 -26.83 8.59 28.90
CA ASN A 303 -27.57 8.30 30.14
C ASN A 303 -29.04 8.77 30.08
N LYS A 304 -29.41 9.58 29.08
CA LYS A 304 -30.74 10.15 28.94
C LYS A 304 -31.62 9.25 28.10
N PHE A 305 -32.80 8.90 28.64
CA PHE A 305 -33.83 8.25 27.85
C PHE A 305 -34.45 9.24 26.87
N ILE A 306 -34.58 8.86 25.61
CA ILE A 306 -35.28 9.63 24.57
C ILE A 306 -36.72 9.26 24.55
N LEU A 307 -37.00 7.96 24.65
CA LEU A 307 -38.37 7.49 24.93
C LEU A 307 -38.42 7.01 26.36
N ASN A 308 -39.27 7.59 27.16
CA ASN A 308 -39.46 7.25 28.57
C ASN A 308 -40.91 6.89 28.80
N ASN A 309 -41.16 5.60 29.02
CA ASN A 309 -42.52 5.03 29.26
C ASN A 309 -43.55 5.41 28.18
N LEU A 310 -43.13 5.32 26.90
CA LEU A 310 -44.00 5.63 25.76
C LEU A 310 -45.11 4.58 25.67
N ASN A 311 -46.37 5.02 25.81
CA ASN A 311 -47.54 4.22 25.59
C ASN A 311 -48.36 4.81 24.44
N PHE A 312 -48.56 4.01 23.39
CA PHE A 312 -49.22 4.49 22.19
C PHE A 312 -49.96 3.35 21.49
N SER A 313 -51.18 3.61 20.99
CA SER A 313 -51.97 2.61 20.27
C SER A 313 -52.62 3.23 19.03
N PHE A 314 -52.70 2.47 17.95
CA PHE A 314 -53.35 2.90 16.72
C PHE A 314 -54.02 1.73 16.01
N LYS A 315 -55.01 2.06 15.19
CA LYS A 315 -55.80 1.11 14.40
C LYS A 315 -55.36 1.11 12.95
N LYS A 316 -55.74 0.09 12.23
CA LYS A 316 -55.55 0.05 10.78
C LYS A 316 -56.32 1.19 10.12
N GLY A 317 -55.64 2.05 9.40
CA GLY A 317 -56.23 3.21 8.71
C GLY A 317 -55.95 4.56 9.38
N ASP A 318 -55.44 4.58 10.63
CA ASP A 318 -55.07 5.84 11.30
C ASP A 318 -53.87 6.50 10.61
N MET A 319 -53.95 7.80 10.41
CA MET A 319 -52.82 8.64 10.03
C MET A 319 -52.17 9.22 11.27
N ILE A 320 -50.87 8.97 11.44
CA ILE A 320 -50.13 9.40 12.63
C ILE A 320 -48.94 10.22 12.20
N SER A 321 -48.77 11.38 12.81
CA SER A 321 -47.55 12.22 12.68
C SER A 321 -46.73 12.08 13.94
N ILE A 322 -45.42 11.86 13.76
CA ILE A 322 -44.42 11.88 14.84
C ILE A 322 -43.58 13.13 14.64
N SER A 323 -43.69 14.06 15.58
CA SER A 323 -42.93 15.32 15.58
C SER A 323 -41.86 15.30 16.67
#